data_7474b78a4de4c3815b643e2ed1d6d01c
#
_entry.id   7474b78a4de4c3815b643e2ed1d6d01c
#
_cell.length_a   1.000
_cell.length_b   1.000
_cell.length_c   1.000
_cell.angle_alpha   90.00
_cell.angle_beta   90.00
_cell.angle_gamma   90.00
#
_symmetry.space_group_name_H-M   'P 1'
#
loop_
_entity.id
_entity.type
_entity.pdbx_description
1 polymer ?
#
loop_
_entity_poly.entity_id
_entity_poly.type
_entity_poly.pdbx_seq_one_letter_code
_entity_poly.pdbx_strand_id
1 'polypeptide(L)'
;MRHGKFGLIGHPIGHSLSPALFKAGYEGRYPYELIETADFEEAYMRFLEGYDGINVTAPFKELAYVKADILSEECKAIGATNLLVKTPEGVKAYNSDYLGVKMWLNEVYAEMPESNSDATEKEVSVLIVGTGGAGKAAAAAAESLGMRVTRMNRTVRDEMTRPLEDFRE
;
A
#
# COMPACT_ATOMS: atom_id res chain seq x y z
N MET A 1 20.85 -11.02 21.21
CA MET A 1 20.23 -10.18 20.18
C MET A 1 18.73 -10.44 20.24
N ARG A 2 17.88 -9.41 20.38
CA ARG A 2 16.43 -9.58 20.26
C ARG A 2 16.15 -9.99 18.81
N HIS A 3 15.61 -11.17 18.59
CA HIS A 3 15.11 -11.54 17.27
C HIS A 3 13.84 -10.74 17.05
N GLY A 4 13.82 -9.87 16.03
CA GLY A 4 12.64 -9.09 15.67
C GLY A 4 11.45 -10.00 15.39
N LYS A 5 10.26 -9.61 15.83
CA LYS A 5 9.00 -10.32 15.56
C LYS A 5 8.14 -9.46 14.64
N PHE A 6 7.58 -10.08 13.61
CA PHE A 6 6.80 -9.42 12.56
C PHE A 6 5.48 -10.15 12.31
N GLY A 7 4.57 -9.51 11.58
CA GLY A 7 3.30 -10.12 11.28
C GLY A 7 2.45 -9.32 10.31
N LEU A 8 1.21 -9.77 10.13
CA LEU A 8 0.17 -9.12 9.33
C LEU A 8 -1.10 -9.00 10.16
N ILE A 9 -1.69 -7.81 10.18
CA ILE A 9 -3.04 -7.56 10.69
C ILE A 9 -4.03 -7.30 9.56
N GLY A 10 -5.24 -7.86 9.67
CA GLY A 10 -6.32 -7.72 8.69
C GLY A 10 -7.46 -8.68 8.94
N HIS A 11 -8.52 -8.61 8.10
CA HIS A 11 -9.65 -9.52 8.20
C HIS A 11 -10.46 -9.58 6.89
N PRO A 12 -10.70 -10.77 6.30
CA PRO A 12 -10.05 -12.05 6.59
C PRO A 12 -8.64 -12.14 5.96
N ILE A 13 -7.70 -12.81 6.60
CA ILE A 13 -6.30 -12.96 6.12
C ILE A 13 -5.76 -14.39 6.14
N GLY A 14 -6.58 -15.37 6.50
CA GLY A 14 -6.16 -16.79 6.56
C GLY A 14 -5.58 -17.35 5.25
N HIS A 15 -5.88 -16.72 4.12
CA HIS A 15 -5.36 -17.08 2.79
C HIS A 15 -4.09 -16.31 2.39
N SER A 16 -3.52 -15.49 3.28
CA SER A 16 -2.37 -14.63 2.98
C SER A 16 -1.09 -15.44 2.72
N LEU A 17 -0.40 -15.10 1.67
CA LEU A 17 0.92 -15.65 1.32
C LEU A 17 2.07 -14.92 2.04
N SER A 18 1.79 -13.84 2.77
CA SER A 18 2.82 -13.04 3.46
C SER A 18 3.74 -13.86 4.37
N PRO A 19 3.26 -14.83 5.18
CA PRO A 19 4.16 -15.64 6.00
C PRO A 19 5.15 -16.47 5.18
N ALA A 20 4.71 -17.03 4.05
CA ALA A 20 5.56 -17.84 3.17
C ALA A 20 6.61 -16.96 2.47
N LEU A 21 6.21 -15.79 1.95
CA LEU A 21 7.10 -14.83 1.31
C LEU A 21 8.14 -14.29 2.31
N PHE A 22 7.71 -13.92 3.52
CA PHE A 22 8.59 -13.43 4.55
C PHE A 22 9.61 -14.49 4.99
N LYS A 23 9.14 -15.73 5.18
CA LYS A 23 10.03 -16.86 5.49
C LYS A 23 11.07 -17.10 4.40
N ALA A 24 10.67 -17.04 3.13
CA ALA A 24 11.59 -17.20 2.00
C ALA A 24 12.60 -16.04 1.93
N GLY A 25 12.13 -14.80 2.02
CA GLY A 25 12.97 -13.60 1.91
C GLY A 25 13.99 -13.45 3.03
N TYR A 26 13.66 -13.93 4.24
CA TYR A 26 14.52 -13.84 5.41
C TYR A 26 15.08 -15.20 5.87
N GLU A 27 14.96 -16.25 5.04
CA GLU A 27 15.49 -17.59 5.32
C GLU A 27 14.97 -18.17 6.67
N GLY A 28 13.76 -17.77 7.07
CA GLY A 28 13.16 -18.20 8.34
C GLY A 28 13.79 -17.62 9.61
N ARG A 29 14.67 -16.60 9.49
CA ARG A 29 15.37 -16.00 10.65
C ARG A 29 14.46 -15.27 11.62
N TYR A 30 13.31 -14.79 11.14
CA TYR A 30 12.37 -14.02 11.94
C TYR A 30 10.98 -14.65 11.93
N PRO A 31 10.29 -14.73 13.07
CA PRO A 31 8.90 -15.15 13.12
C PRO A 31 8.00 -14.12 12.44
N TYR A 32 7.04 -14.63 11.69
CA TYR A 32 6.00 -13.82 11.05
C TYR A 32 4.64 -14.47 11.27
N GLU A 33 3.72 -13.76 11.90
CA GLU A 33 2.44 -14.29 12.35
C GLU A 33 1.26 -13.52 11.72
N LEU A 34 0.13 -14.22 11.56
CA LEU A 34 -1.14 -13.60 11.20
C LEU A 34 -1.91 -13.24 12.47
N ILE A 35 -2.33 -11.99 12.58
CA ILE A 35 -3.24 -11.50 13.62
C ILE A 35 -4.57 -11.23 12.93
N GLU A 36 -5.39 -12.28 12.80
CA GLU A 36 -6.71 -12.21 12.18
C GLU A 36 -7.76 -11.84 13.22
N THR A 37 -8.30 -10.65 13.12
CA THR A 37 -9.42 -10.18 13.94
C THR A 37 -10.18 -9.11 13.18
N ALA A 38 -11.47 -8.97 13.45
CA ALA A 38 -12.30 -7.88 12.91
C ALA A 38 -12.16 -6.57 13.71
N ASP A 39 -11.52 -6.62 14.90
CA ASP A 39 -11.27 -5.47 15.76
C ASP A 39 -9.87 -4.93 15.57
N PHE A 40 -9.79 -3.71 15.02
CA PHE A 40 -8.50 -3.04 14.80
C PHE A 40 -7.77 -2.70 16.10
N GLU A 41 -8.46 -2.26 17.12
CA GLU A 41 -7.83 -1.88 18.39
C GLU A 41 -7.21 -3.11 19.07
N GLU A 42 -7.89 -4.26 19.07
CA GLU A 42 -7.32 -5.53 19.53
C GLU A 42 -6.04 -5.87 18.74
N ALA A 43 -6.10 -5.82 17.41
CA ALA A 43 -4.93 -6.10 16.56
C ALA A 43 -3.75 -5.15 16.84
N TYR A 44 -4.06 -3.87 17.01
CA TYR A 44 -3.07 -2.83 17.26
C TYR A 44 -2.41 -2.99 18.63
N MET A 45 -3.16 -3.33 19.67
CA MET A 45 -2.61 -3.62 20.99
C MET A 45 -1.68 -4.83 20.97
N ARG A 46 -2.07 -5.91 20.29
CA ARG A 46 -1.21 -7.09 20.09
C ARG A 46 0.09 -6.75 19.36
N PHE A 47 0.02 -5.86 18.37
CA PHE A 47 1.23 -5.34 17.71
C PHE A 47 2.13 -4.60 18.70
N LEU A 48 1.59 -3.66 19.48
CA LEU A 48 2.38 -2.88 20.44
C LEU A 48 3.08 -3.76 21.49
N GLU A 49 2.41 -4.80 21.98
CA GLU A 49 2.92 -5.69 23.02
C GLU A 49 4.04 -6.62 22.52
N GLY A 50 3.95 -7.13 21.30
CA GLY A 50 4.75 -8.29 20.92
C GLY A 50 5.55 -8.20 19.62
N TYR A 51 5.43 -7.13 18.82
CA TYR A 51 6.05 -7.07 17.47
C TYR A 51 6.92 -5.82 17.33
N ASP A 52 7.93 -5.89 16.47
CA ASP A 52 8.79 -4.76 16.12
C ASP A 52 8.27 -4.02 14.89
N GLY A 53 7.62 -4.75 13.98
CA GLY A 53 6.95 -4.21 12.80
C GLY A 53 5.80 -5.10 12.37
N ILE A 54 4.78 -4.50 11.74
CA ILE A 54 3.61 -5.24 11.28
C ILE A 54 3.09 -4.71 9.95
N ASN A 55 2.80 -5.62 9.03
CA ASN A 55 2.05 -5.27 7.83
C ASN A 55 0.57 -5.08 8.17
N VAL A 56 -0.07 -4.21 7.40
CA VAL A 56 -1.49 -3.92 7.54
C VAL A 56 -2.19 -4.11 6.20
N THR A 57 -3.27 -4.91 6.20
CA THR A 57 -4.11 -5.09 5.01
C THR A 57 -5.57 -4.69 5.28
N ALA A 58 -6.42 -4.92 4.31
CA ALA A 58 -7.84 -4.60 4.44
C ALA A 58 -8.46 -5.29 5.66
N PRO A 59 -9.37 -4.62 6.38
CA PRO A 59 -9.91 -3.28 6.11
C PRO A 59 -9.16 -2.15 6.84
N PHE A 60 -8.00 -2.38 7.43
CA PHE A 60 -7.38 -1.59 8.50
C PHE A 60 -6.37 -0.52 8.05
N LYS A 61 -6.06 -0.40 6.74
CA LYS A 61 -5.01 0.51 6.25
C LYS A 61 -5.23 1.99 6.58
N GLU A 62 -6.49 2.45 6.57
CA GLU A 62 -6.84 3.83 6.92
C GLU A 62 -6.84 4.04 8.45
N LEU A 63 -7.33 3.06 9.22
CA LEU A 63 -7.28 3.11 10.69
C LEU A 63 -5.84 3.13 11.21
N ALA A 64 -4.98 2.29 10.64
CA ALA A 64 -3.56 2.25 10.98
C ALA A 64 -2.83 3.57 10.63
N TYR A 65 -3.23 4.24 9.55
CA TYR A 65 -2.74 5.57 9.19
C TYR A 65 -3.07 6.60 10.26
N VAL A 66 -4.31 6.62 10.74
CA VAL A 66 -4.75 7.57 11.78
C VAL A 66 -4.07 7.28 13.13
N LYS A 67 -3.76 6.01 13.41
CA LYS A 67 -3.22 5.57 14.69
C LYS A 67 -1.69 5.75 14.81
N ALA A 68 -0.98 5.92 13.71
CA ALA A 68 0.48 6.07 13.72
C ALA A 68 0.91 7.43 14.25
N ASP A 69 2.02 7.47 15.01
CA ASP A 69 2.59 8.69 15.57
C ASP A 69 3.35 9.50 14.51
N ILE A 70 4.01 8.80 13.58
CA ILE A 70 4.86 9.40 12.55
C ILE A 70 4.44 8.86 11.18
N LEU A 71 4.13 9.73 10.26
CA LEU A 71 3.72 9.37 8.89
C LEU A 71 4.84 9.70 7.91
N SER A 72 5.18 8.73 7.04
CA SER A 72 6.02 9.00 5.87
C SER A 72 5.28 9.86 4.84
N GLU A 73 6.00 10.49 3.93
CA GLU A 73 5.38 11.43 2.97
C GLU A 73 4.39 10.73 2.04
N GLU A 74 4.69 9.51 1.60
CA GLU A 74 3.77 8.71 0.80
C GLU A 74 2.49 8.35 1.58
N CYS A 75 2.60 8.03 2.86
CA CYS A 75 1.42 7.79 3.70
C CYS A 75 0.53 9.01 3.82
N LYS A 76 1.11 10.21 3.96
CA LYS A 76 0.36 11.47 4.01
C LYS A 76 -0.39 11.73 2.69
N ALA A 77 0.27 11.50 1.56
CA ALA A 77 -0.32 11.67 0.24
C ALA A 77 -1.47 10.68 -0.04
N ILE A 78 -1.36 9.44 0.47
CA ILE A 78 -2.32 8.36 0.20
C ILE A 78 -3.47 8.35 1.21
N GLY A 79 -3.24 8.78 2.46
CA GLY A 79 -4.18 8.64 3.58
C GLY A 79 -4.36 7.19 4.05
N ALA A 80 -3.36 6.33 3.83
CA ALA A 80 -3.37 4.92 4.21
C ALA A 80 -1.95 4.38 4.41
N THR A 81 -1.79 3.39 5.28
CA THR A 81 -0.53 2.67 5.50
C THR A 81 -0.72 1.16 5.37
N ASN A 82 0.31 0.46 4.92
CA ASN A 82 0.35 -1.01 4.93
C ASN A 82 1.51 -1.56 5.76
N LEU A 83 2.27 -0.70 6.45
CA LEU A 83 3.38 -1.11 7.30
C LEU A 83 3.53 -0.14 8.48
N LEU A 84 3.53 -0.69 9.70
CA LEU A 84 3.84 0.02 10.93
C LEU A 84 5.13 -0.55 11.53
N VAL A 85 6.00 0.33 12.00
CA VAL A 85 7.28 -0.03 12.64
C VAL A 85 7.42 0.72 13.96
N LYS A 86 7.75 0.02 15.03
CA LYS A 86 8.08 0.66 16.30
C LYS A 86 9.47 1.26 16.25
N THR A 87 9.55 2.53 16.60
CA THR A 87 10.80 3.26 16.75
C THR A 87 10.90 3.87 18.15
N PRO A 88 12.07 4.36 18.59
CA PRO A 88 12.18 5.06 19.87
C PRO A 88 11.27 6.30 19.97
N GLU A 89 10.94 6.91 18.83
CA GLU A 89 10.11 8.13 18.73
C GLU A 89 8.60 7.83 18.63
N GLY A 90 8.21 6.55 18.52
CA GLY A 90 6.82 6.12 18.37
C GLY A 90 6.62 5.15 17.22
N VAL A 91 5.36 4.90 16.87
CA VAL A 91 4.98 4.05 15.74
C VAL A 91 5.04 4.82 14.43
N LYS A 92 5.92 4.40 13.53
CA LYS A 92 6.10 5.00 12.22
C LYS A 92 5.37 4.20 11.13
N ALA A 93 4.63 4.92 10.29
CA ALA A 93 3.87 4.37 9.17
C ALA A 93 4.59 4.55 7.84
N TYR A 94 4.53 3.49 7.00
CA TYR A 94 5.03 3.47 5.64
C TYR A 94 4.00 2.84 4.69
N ASN A 95 4.18 3.06 3.39
CA ASN A 95 3.35 2.42 2.38
C ASN A 95 4.23 1.76 1.30
N SER A 96 4.47 0.46 1.46
CA SER A 96 5.27 -0.32 0.52
C SER A 96 4.51 -0.65 -0.79
N ASP A 97 3.17 -0.58 -0.81
CA ASP A 97 2.39 -0.71 -2.06
C ASP A 97 2.75 0.43 -3.01
N TYR A 98 2.83 1.67 -2.49
CA TYR A 98 3.26 2.83 -3.27
C TYR A 98 4.66 2.64 -3.86
N LEU A 99 5.63 2.24 -3.02
CA LEU A 99 7.00 2.04 -3.47
C LEU A 99 7.10 0.96 -4.54
N GLY A 100 6.43 -0.17 -4.33
CA GLY A 100 6.43 -1.29 -5.28
C GLY A 100 5.81 -0.91 -6.62
N VAL A 101 4.66 -0.24 -6.62
CA VAL A 101 4.02 0.22 -7.86
C VAL A 101 4.87 1.29 -8.57
N LYS A 102 5.45 2.23 -7.82
CA LYS A 102 6.31 3.27 -8.39
C LYS A 102 7.53 2.67 -9.08
N MET A 103 8.21 1.71 -8.44
CA MET A 103 9.35 1.01 -9.03
C MET A 103 8.96 0.27 -10.31
N TRP A 104 7.86 -0.48 -10.27
CA TRP A 104 7.36 -1.22 -11.43
C TRP A 104 6.95 -0.29 -12.59
N LEU A 105 6.23 0.80 -12.31
CA LEU A 105 5.86 1.77 -13.34
C LEU A 105 7.08 2.42 -14.00
N ASN A 106 8.11 2.75 -13.23
CA ASN A 106 9.38 3.26 -13.78
C ASN A 106 10.04 2.26 -14.73
N GLU A 107 10.07 0.98 -14.36
CA GLU A 107 10.64 -0.08 -15.18
C GLU A 107 9.85 -0.25 -16.49
N VAL A 108 8.52 -0.40 -16.40
CA VAL A 108 7.65 -0.52 -17.56
C VAL A 108 7.74 0.72 -18.48
N TYR A 109 7.79 1.92 -17.89
CA TYR A 109 7.91 3.16 -18.65
C TYR A 109 9.22 3.26 -19.41
N ALA A 110 10.33 2.81 -18.80
CA ALA A 110 11.64 2.80 -19.45
C ALA A 110 11.70 1.83 -20.66
N GLU A 111 10.90 0.76 -20.63
CA GLU A 111 10.83 -0.24 -21.71
C GLU A 111 9.84 0.14 -22.84
N MET A 112 9.03 1.19 -22.65
CA MET A 112 8.09 1.63 -23.69
C MET A 112 8.84 2.18 -24.91
N PRO A 113 8.52 1.72 -26.14
CA PRO A 113 9.15 2.23 -27.35
C PRO A 113 8.91 3.74 -27.48
N GLU A 114 9.96 4.45 -27.93
CA GLU A 114 9.80 5.86 -28.28
C GLU A 114 8.73 5.99 -29.36
N SER A 115 7.67 6.77 -29.08
CA SER A 115 6.66 7.05 -30.09
C SER A 115 7.28 7.93 -31.18
N ASN A 116 7.11 7.57 -32.45
CA ASN A 116 7.56 8.35 -33.63
C ASN A 116 6.81 9.68 -33.80
N SER A 117 6.23 10.24 -32.74
CA SER A 117 5.56 11.53 -32.78
C SER A 117 6.53 12.62 -32.35
N ASP A 118 6.57 13.74 -33.10
CA ASP A 118 7.28 14.98 -32.78
C ASP A 118 6.81 15.64 -31.44
N ALA A 119 6.06 14.92 -30.61
CA ALA A 119 5.61 15.38 -29.30
C ALA A 119 6.79 15.35 -28.31
N THR A 120 7.16 16.50 -27.82
CA THR A 120 8.28 16.78 -26.91
C THR A 120 8.14 16.13 -25.51
N GLU A 121 7.00 15.53 -25.20
CA GLU A 121 6.76 14.78 -23.95
C GLU A 121 5.79 13.63 -24.21
N LYS A 122 6.17 12.43 -23.75
CA LYS A 122 5.34 11.23 -23.81
C LYS A 122 4.32 11.27 -22.67
N GLU A 123 3.10 11.73 -22.96
CA GLU A 123 2.02 11.75 -21.98
C GLU A 123 1.48 10.32 -21.74
N VAL A 124 1.83 9.73 -20.60
CA VAL A 124 1.32 8.40 -20.19
C VAL A 124 0.05 8.55 -19.39
N SER A 125 -0.98 7.81 -19.78
CA SER A 125 -2.25 7.74 -19.06
C SER A 125 -2.39 6.40 -18.35
N VAL A 126 -2.79 6.43 -17.09
CA VAL A 126 -2.99 5.26 -16.24
C VAL A 126 -4.44 5.19 -15.78
N LEU A 127 -5.08 4.04 -15.99
CA LEU A 127 -6.41 3.76 -15.48
C LEU A 127 -6.31 2.90 -14.22
N ILE A 128 -6.86 3.39 -13.12
CA ILE A 128 -6.96 2.68 -11.84
C ILE A 128 -8.41 2.23 -11.63
N VAL A 129 -8.63 0.93 -11.58
CA VAL A 129 -9.93 0.33 -11.29
C VAL A 129 -9.95 -0.15 -9.84
N GLY A 130 -10.73 0.54 -9.00
CA GLY A 130 -10.79 0.33 -7.57
C GLY A 130 -9.99 1.37 -6.77
N THR A 131 -10.65 2.06 -5.83
CA THR A 131 -10.08 3.15 -5.01
C THR A 131 -9.92 2.76 -3.53
N GLY A 132 -9.70 1.48 -3.25
CA GLY A 132 -9.25 1.00 -1.94
C GLY A 132 -7.78 1.34 -1.67
N GLY A 133 -7.22 0.92 -0.55
CA GLY A 133 -5.85 1.26 -0.13
C GLY A 133 -4.78 0.99 -1.19
N ALA A 134 -4.85 -0.13 -1.92
CA ALA A 134 -3.90 -0.43 -3.01
C ALA A 134 -4.11 0.48 -4.24
N GLY A 135 -5.38 0.75 -4.61
CA GLY A 135 -5.69 1.67 -5.72
C GLY A 135 -5.26 3.11 -5.43
N LYS A 136 -5.45 3.59 -4.20
CA LYS A 136 -4.94 4.89 -3.76
C LYS A 136 -3.41 4.96 -3.86
N ALA A 137 -2.70 3.91 -3.43
CA ALA A 137 -1.25 3.83 -3.52
C ALA A 137 -0.76 3.83 -4.97
N ALA A 138 -1.43 3.06 -5.85
CA ALA A 138 -1.09 3.01 -7.27
C ALA A 138 -1.33 4.36 -7.98
N ALA A 139 -2.44 5.03 -7.66
CA ALA A 139 -2.73 6.36 -8.20
C ALA A 139 -1.68 7.38 -7.78
N ALA A 140 -1.35 7.44 -6.48
CA ALA A 140 -0.32 8.34 -5.97
C ALA A 140 1.07 8.05 -6.58
N ALA A 141 1.41 6.77 -6.80
CA ALA A 141 2.65 6.38 -7.46
C ALA A 141 2.71 6.89 -8.91
N ALA A 142 1.66 6.68 -9.70
CA ALA A 142 1.59 7.15 -11.08
C ALA A 142 1.62 8.68 -11.17
N GLU A 143 0.86 9.38 -10.32
CA GLU A 143 0.87 10.85 -10.24
C GLU A 143 2.25 11.40 -9.88
N SER A 144 2.99 10.73 -8.97
CA SER A 144 4.36 11.13 -8.60
C SER A 144 5.38 11.00 -9.74
N LEU A 145 5.04 10.25 -10.78
CA LEU A 145 5.81 10.09 -12.01
C LEU A 145 5.33 11.00 -13.15
N GLY A 146 4.41 11.95 -12.88
CA GLY A 146 3.85 12.86 -13.87
C GLY A 146 2.86 12.21 -14.83
N MET A 147 2.36 11.00 -14.54
CA MET A 147 1.39 10.31 -15.38
C MET A 147 -0.02 10.86 -15.16
N ARG A 148 -0.84 10.90 -16.21
CA ARG A 148 -2.26 11.26 -16.07
C ARG A 148 -3.06 10.07 -15.54
N VAL A 149 -3.68 10.23 -14.37
CA VAL A 149 -4.42 9.17 -13.70
C VAL A 149 -5.92 9.35 -13.85
N THR A 150 -6.61 8.30 -14.31
CA THR A 150 -8.06 8.18 -14.24
C THR A 150 -8.42 7.13 -13.20
N ARG A 151 -9.27 7.48 -12.23
CA ARG A 151 -9.73 6.60 -11.18
C ARG A 151 -11.18 6.19 -11.42
N MET A 152 -11.46 4.90 -11.34
CA MET A 152 -12.82 4.35 -11.47
C MET A 152 -13.15 3.41 -10.32
N ASN A 153 -14.39 3.46 -9.84
CA ASN A 153 -14.88 2.56 -8.81
C ASN A 153 -16.40 2.33 -8.95
N ARG A 154 -16.89 1.22 -8.41
CA ARG A 154 -18.34 0.93 -8.34
C ARG A 154 -19.10 1.95 -7.51
N THR A 155 -18.46 2.47 -6.46
CA THR A 155 -19.03 3.52 -5.59
C THR A 155 -18.14 4.74 -5.67
N VAL A 156 -18.66 5.83 -6.17
CA VAL A 156 -17.97 7.14 -6.21
C VAL A 156 -17.99 7.72 -4.80
N ARG A 157 -16.81 8.00 -4.25
CA ARG A 157 -16.65 8.55 -2.89
C ARG A 157 -16.01 9.93 -2.86
N ASP A 158 -15.47 10.37 -4.00
CA ASP A 158 -14.81 11.66 -4.15
C ASP A 158 -14.95 12.16 -5.60
N GLU A 159 -14.69 13.45 -5.81
CA GLU A 159 -14.81 14.12 -7.13
C GLU A 159 -13.78 13.65 -8.17
N MET A 160 -12.72 12.98 -7.73
CA MET A 160 -11.65 12.48 -8.61
C MET A 160 -11.92 11.07 -9.12
N THR A 161 -12.96 10.40 -8.60
CA THR A 161 -13.32 9.03 -8.96
C THR A 161 -14.54 9.02 -9.89
N ARG A 162 -14.43 8.38 -11.05
CA ARG A 162 -15.54 8.18 -11.99
C ARG A 162 -16.28 6.86 -11.67
N PRO A 163 -17.58 6.79 -11.97
CA PRO A 163 -18.31 5.54 -11.88
C PRO A 163 -17.76 4.51 -12.90
N LEU A 164 -17.73 3.25 -12.51
CA LEU A 164 -17.20 2.18 -13.37
C LEU A 164 -18.02 1.98 -14.66
N GLU A 165 -19.28 2.37 -14.67
CA GLU A 165 -20.18 2.33 -15.84
C GLU A 165 -19.73 3.25 -16.96
N ASP A 166 -19.01 4.34 -16.68
CA ASP A 166 -18.46 5.25 -17.66
C ASP A 166 -17.34 4.62 -18.51
N PHE A 167 -16.86 3.42 -18.14
CA PHE A 167 -15.81 2.73 -18.90
C PHE A 167 -16.30 2.11 -20.22
N ARG A 168 -17.58 2.11 -20.49
CA ARG A 168 -18.18 1.50 -21.69
C ARG A 168 -18.31 2.44 -22.88
N GLU A 169 -17.95 3.69 -22.72
CA GLU A 169 -17.92 4.74 -23.75
C GLU A 169 -16.48 5.12 -24.11
#